data_b7d54a11f325a538c1fe4935cd814b68
#
_entry.id   b7d54a11f325a538c1fe4935cd814b68
#
_cell.length_a   1.000
_cell.length_b   1.000
_cell.length_c   1.000
_cell.angle_alpha   90.00
_cell.angle_beta   90.00
_cell.angle_gamma   90.00
#
_symmetry.space_group_name_H-M   'P 1'
#
loop_
_entity.id
_entity.type
_entity.pdbx_description
1 polymer ?
#
loop_
_entity_poly.entity_id
_entity_poly.type
_entity_poly.pdbx_seq_one_letter_code
_entity_poly.pdbx_strand_id
1 'polypeptide(L)'
;RNSTRLLLPLALAAPAARAAVLSEDRADVLYRRYEGGGVTVDGPSLLVRKKFAEKYSVSANVYVDMVSSASIDVVTTASPYEEERTQLSLGTDMLNGKTQYSVNFTNSDESDYTANAASLDISQDLFGDLTNLSFGFARSWDEVRKNGDREFSESIDRWTYRLGLSKSVMSRLMTGFNFEVITDEGFLNNPYRSVRYVDPDSAAGFAFQPEVYPNTRTSSAAALNARYFLPYRAAVHGEYRYFTDTWGIDANTVELGYTHPWGKQWIFELTYRWYDQSAADFYADLFPRRDAQNFLARDKELSTFTSHMVGVGATYELPPLAWDFIKRSSVSFFYDRFRFDYDDFRDITAGGVPGEEPLYGFDADVFRLFVSGWF
;
A
#
# COMPACT_ATOMS: atom_id res chain seq x y z
N ARG A 1 -2.70 8.37 -21.77
CA ARG A 1 -3.51 7.58 -20.81
C ARG A 1 -2.54 6.95 -19.85
N ASN A 2 -2.47 7.45 -18.64
CA ASN A 2 -1.42 7.12 -17.67
C ASN A 2 -2.10 6.51 -16.45
N SER A 3 -1.93 5.22 -16.24
CA SER A 3 -2.24 4.64 -14.95
C SER A 3 -1.16 5.09 -13.95
N THR A 4 -1.51 6.02 -13.08
CA THR A 4 -0.67 6.35 -11.94
C THR A 4 -0.79 5.21 -10.96
N ARG A 5 0.22 4.34 -10.93
CA ARG A 5 0.32 3.32 -9.88
C ARG A 5 0.54 4.02 -8.56
N LEU A 6 -0.54 4.37 -7.89
CA LEU A 6 -0.49 4.58 -6.46
C LEU A 6 -0.20 3.19 -5.84
N LEU A 7 1.07 2.85 -5.74
CA LEU A 7 1.53 1.84 -4.79
C LEU A 7 1.24 2.41 -3.40
N LEU A 8 -0.06 2.44 -3.03
CA LEU A 8 -0.37 2.54 -1.61
C LEU A 8 0.30 1.33 -0.98
N PRO A 9 1.26 1.52 -0.06
CA PRO A 9 1.77 0.41 0.72
C PRO A 9 0.54 -0.24 1.35
N LEU A 10 0.29 -1.49 1.02
CA LEU A 10 -0.57 -2.34 1.82
C LEU A 10 -0.01 -2.20 3.24
N ALA A 11 -0.69 -1.48 4.10
CA ALA A 11 -0.31 -1.40 5.50
C ALA A 11 -0.35 -2.86 5.99
N LEU A 12 0.82 -3.47 6.07
CA LEU A 12 1.02 -4.76 6.71
C LEU A 12 0.65 -4.53 8.17
N ALA A 13 -0.63 -4.75 8.49
CA ALA A 13 -1.04 -4.85 9.87
C ALA A 13 -0.18 -5.97 10.46
N ALA A 14 0.79 -5.60 11.29
CA ALA A 14 1.60 -6.55 12.00
C ALA A 14 0.68 -7.53 12.70
N PRO A 15 0.83 -8.85 12.52
CA PRO A 15 0.00 -9.81 13.20
C PRO A 15 0.24 -9.62 14.70
N ALA A 16 -0.80 -9.16 15.41
CA ALA A 16 -0.77 -9.22 16.86
C ALA A 16 -0.55 -10.69 17.26
N ALA A 17 0.38 -10.98 18.19
CA ALA A 17 0.56 -12.33 18.72
C ALA A 17 -0.79 -12.80 19.25
N ARG A 18 -1.47 -13.64 18.49
CA ARG A 18 -2.72 -14.31 18.85
C ARG A 18 -2.39 -15.79 19.03
N ALA A 19 -2.98 -16.41 20.03
CA ALA A 19 -3.07 -17.86 20.04
C ALA A 19 -3.61 -18.31 18.68
N ALA A 20 -3.09 -19.41 18.12
CA ALA A 20 -3.48 -19.91 16.81
C ALA A 20 -4.98 -20.19 16.76
N VAL A 21 -5.76 -19.22 16.33
CA VAL A 21 -7.23 -19.26 16.24
C VAL A 21 -7.61 -18.72 14.87
N LEU A 22 -8.42 -19.49 14.16
CA LEU A 22 -8.99 -19.03 12.88
C LEU A 22 -9.79 -17.74 13.10
N SER A 23 -9.69 -16.83 12.16
CA SER A 23 -10.47 -15.59 12.17
C SER A 23 -11.97 -15.87 12.20
N GLU A 24 -12.73 -15.04 12.93
CA GLU A 24 -14.19 -15.19 13.09
C GLU A 24 -14.94 -15.12 11.75
N ASP A 25 -16.11 -15.76 11.70
CA ASP A 25 -17.07 -15.65 10.60
C ASP A 25 -17.52 -14.20 10.50
N ARG A 26 -17.31 -13.56 9.33
CA ARG A 26 -17.48 -12.13 9.19
C ARG A 26 -17.77 -11.73 7.75
N ALA A 27 -18.58 -10.68 7.60
CA ALA A 27 -18.73 -9.94 6.37
C ALA A 27 -18.39 -8.47 6.62
N ASP A 28 -17.59 -7.88 5.73
CA ASP A 28 -17.23 -6.47 5.76
C ASP A 28 -17.56 -5.81 4.44
N VAL A 29 -18.21 -4.66 4.51
CA VAL A 29 -18.34 -3.74 3.40
C VAL A 29 -17.46 -2.54 3.69
N LEU A 30 -16.59 -2.17 2.77
CA LEU A 30 -15.75 -0.99 2.82
C LEU A 30 -16.13 -0.08 1.65
N TYR A 31 -16.24 1.22 1.91
CA TYR A 31 -16.11 2.26 0.91
C TYR A 31 -14.89 3.10 1.24
N ARG A 32 -14.03 3.33 0.25
CA ARG A 32 -12.83 4.16 0.36
C ARG A 32 -12.86 5.26 -0.69
N ARG A 33 -12.37 6.44 -0.31
CA ARG A 33 -12.08 7.55 -1.23
C ARG A 33 -10.74 8.17 -0.87
N TYR A 34 -9.88 8.29 -1.86
CA TYR A 34 -8.65 9.07 -1.84
C TYR A 34 -8.82 10.27 -2.76
N GLU A 35 -8.35 11.44 -2.34
CA GLU A 35 -8.33 12.65 -3.16
C GLU A 35 -7.06 13.44 -2.84
N GLY A 36 -6.17 13.63 -3.83
CA GLY A 36 -4.93 14.39 -3.64
C GLY A 36 -4.02 14.36 -4.87
N GLY A 37 -3.20 15.41 -5.04
CA GLY A 37 -2.26 15.51 -6.15
C GLY A 37 -2.89 15.41 -7.54
N GLY A 38 -4.17 15.83 -7.70
CA GLY A 38 -4.92 15.70 -8.94
C GLY A 38 -5.44 14.30 -9.25
N VAL A 39 -5.41 13.39 -8.28
CA VAL A 39 -5.92 12.02 -8.40
C VAL A 39 -7.08 11.81 -7.43
N THR A 40 -8.16 11.22 -7.92
CA THR A 40 -9.25 10.68 -7.10
C THR A 40 -9.35 9.19 -7.34
N VAL A 41 -9.37 8.40 -6.27
CA VAL A 41 -9.62 6.96 -6.32
C VAL A 41 -10.70 6.65 -5.31
N ASP A 42 -11.80 6.08 -5.75
CA ASP A 42 -12.85 5.66 -4.84
C ASP A 42 -13.47 4.33 -5.27
N GLY A 43 -14.01 3.60 -4.30
CA GLY A 43 -14.68 2.35 -4.61
C GLY A 43 -15.06 1.50 -3.41
N PRO A 44 -15.98 0.55 -3.64
CA PRO A 44 -16.41 -0.41 -2.64
C PRO A 44 -15.52 -1.65 -2.59
N SER A 45 -15.51 -2.30 -1.42
CA SER A 45 -15.00 -3.66 -1.24
C SER A 45 -15.97 -4.48 -0.41
N LEU A 46 -16.09 -5.76 -0.72
CA LEU A 46 -16.84 -6.75 0.04
C LEU A 46 -15.94 -7.92 0.40
N LEU A 47 -15.74 -8.17 1.67
CA LEU A 47 -15.07 -9.35 2.21
C LEU A 47 -16.10 -10.23 2.91
N VAL A 48 -16.09 -11.53 2.62
CA VAL A 48 -16.83 -12.53 3.37
C VAL A 48 -15.87 -13.62 3.80
N ARG A 49 -15.97 -14.06 5.07
CA ARG A 49 -15.18 -15.14 5.64
C ARG A 49 -16.06 -16.10 6.40
N LYS A 50 -15.83 -17.41 6.21
CA LYS A 50 -16.56 -18.48 6.89
C LYS A 50 -15.61 -19.58 7.37
N LYS A 51 -15.78 -20.00 8.63
CA LYS A 51 -15.10 -21.15 9.23
C LYS A 51 -15.88 -22.45 8.99
N PHE A 52 -15.14 -23.53 8.90
CA PHE A 52 -15.65 -24.87 8.77
C PHE A 52 -14.91 -25.82 9.71
N ALA A 53 -15.67 -26.62 10.47
CA ALA A 53 -15.13 -27.64 11.37
C ALA A 53 -14.04 -27.12 12.35
N GLU A 54 -14.10 -25.84 12.76
CA GLU A 54 -13.14 -25.18 13.66
C GLU A 54 -11.66 -25.31 13.20
N LYS A 55 -11.43 -25.80 11.99
CA LYS A 55 -10.11 -26.13 11.46
C LYS A 55 -9.79 -25.41 10.15
N TYR A 56 -10.81 -25.04 9.39
CA TYR A 56 -10.66 -24.38 8.09
C TYR A 56 -11.42 -23.07 8.07
N SER A 57 -10.89 -22.09 7.34
CA SER A 57 -11.58 -20.85 7.01
C SER A 57 -11.44 -20.58 5.53
N VAL A 58 -12.49 -20.11 4.89
CA VAL A 58 -12.48 -19.66 3.50
C VAL A 58 -12.90 -18.20 3.47
N SER A 59 -12.23 -17.41 2.68
CA SER A 59 -12.55 -16.00 2.46
C SER A 59 -12.59 -15.66 0.98
N ALA A 60 -13.49 -14.74 0.64
CA ALA A 60 -13.57 -14.12 -0.67
C ALA A 60 -13.64 -12.61 -0.50
N ASN A 61 -12.90 -11.87 -1.30
CA ASN A 61 -12.92 -10.41 -1.34
C ASN A 61 -13.06 -9.95 -2.78
N VAL A 62 -13.97 -9.02 -3.00
CA VAL A 62 -14.12 -8.28 -4.26
C VAL A 62 -13.87 -6.81 -3.94
N TYR A 63 -13.05 -6.15 -4.74
CA TYR A 63 -12.71 -4.77 -4.58
C TYR A 63 -12.74 -4.09 -5.95
N VAL A 64 -13.40 -2.94 -6.03
CA VAL A 64 -13.50 -2.14 -7.25
C VAL A 64 -12.96 -0.75 -6.94
N ASP A 65 -12.03 -0.26 -7.76
CA ASP A 65 -11.55 1.11 -7.72
C ASP A 65 -11.96 1.84 -9.01
N MET A 66 -12.55 3.01 -8.85
CA MET A 66 -12.73 3.98 -9.93
C MET A 66 -11.66 5.05 -9.78
N VAL A 67 -10.79 5.16 -10.78
CA VAL A 67 -9.63 6.07 -10.78
C VAL A 67 -9.90 7.21 -11.76
N SER A 68 -9.86 8.45 -11.27
CA SER A 68 -9.84 9.64 -12.11
C SER A 68 -8.51 10.37 -11.87
N SER A 69 -7.75 10.65 -12.93
CA SER A 69 -6.43 11.25 -12.78
C SER A 69 -6.23 12.45 -13.69
N ALA A 70 -5.90 13.57 -13.06
CA ALA A 70 -5.36 14.79 -13.64
C ALA A 70 -4.09 15.23 -12.87
N SER A 71 -3.27 14.26 -12.45
CA SER A 71 -2.02 14.52 -11.72
C SER A 71 -1.04 15.33 -12.57
N ILE A 72 -0.03 15.92 -11.92
CA ILE A 72 0.98 16.75 -12.61
C ILE A 72 1.66 15.99 -13.76
N ASP A 73 1.92 14.69 -13.61
CA ASP A 73 2.50 13.86 -14.66
C ASP A 73 1.55 13.71 -15.85
N VAL A 74 0.25 13.56 -15.57
CA VAL A 74 -0.79 13.43 -16.61
C VAL A 74 -0.99 14.74 -17.36
N VAL A 75 -1.19 15.86 -16.67
CA VAL A 75 -1.49 17.15 -17.34
C VAL A 75 -0.32 17.69 -18.15
N THR A 76 0.91 17.25 -17.85
CA THR A 76 2.12 17.68 -18.56
C THR A 76 2.45 16.86 -19.78
N THR A 77 2.05 15.59 -19.83
CA THR A 77 2.43 14.65 -20.92
C THR A 77 1.25 13.98 -21.61
N ALA A 78 0.03 14.08 -21.05
CA ALA A 78 -1.18 13.42 -21.56
C ALA A 78 -2.45 14.23 -21.24
N SER A 79 -3.62 13.62 -21.43
CA SER A 79 -4.92 14.15 -21.02
C SER A 79 -5.42 13.45 -19.76
N PRO A 80 -6.21 14.13 -18.92
CA PRO A 80 -6.93 13.49 -17.82
C PRO A 80 -7.70 12.25 -18.29
N TYR A 81 -7.77 11.23 -17.44
CA TYR A 81 -8.42 9.95 -17.77
C TYR A 81 -9.20 9.39 -16.58
N GLU A 82 -10.09 8.46 -16.90
CA GLU A 82 -10.83 7.64 -15.94
C GLU A 82 -10.54 6.17 -16.24
N GLU A 83 -10.39 5.35 -15.19
CA GLU A 83 -10.11 3.92 -15.27
C GLU A 83 -10.79 3.17 -14.14
N GLU A 84 -11.19 1.94 -14.43
CA GLU A 84 -11.73 1.01 -13.42
C GLU A 84 -10.76 -0.14 -13.22
N ARG A 85 -10.54 -0.48 -11.94
CA ARG A 85 -9.81 -1.67 -11.53
C ARG A 85 -10.72 -2.58 -10.75
N THR A 86 -10.81 -3.84 -11.14
CA THR A 86 -11.51 -4.87 -10.38
C THR A 86 -10.52 -5.89 -9.85
N GLN A 87 -10.59 -6.16 -8.55
CA GLN A 87 -9.77 -7.18 -7.89
C GLN A 87 -10.65 -8.23 -7.22
N LEU A 88 -10.32 -9.49 -7.45
CA LEU A 88 -10.89 -10.65 -6.76
C LEU A 88 -9.79 -11.37 -5.99
N SER A 89 -10.05 -11.66 -4.70
CA SER A 89 -9.15 -12.47 -3.87
C SER A 89 -9.90 -13.63 -3.23
N LEU A 90 -9.29 -14.81 -3.24
CA LEU A 90 -9.79 -16.02 -2.59
C LEU A 90 -8.72 -16.52 -1.62
N GLY A 91 -9.12 -16.81 -0.38
CA GLY A 91 -8.23 -17.27 0.66
C GLY A 91 -8.75 -18.49 1.38
N THR A 92 -7.85 -19.36 1.80
CA THR A 92 -8.13 -20.52 2.66
C THR A 92 -7.11 -20.59 3.77
N ASP A 93 -7.59 -20.68 5.02
CA ASP A 93 -6.76 -20.92 6.19
C ASP A 93 -7.02 -22.33 6.70
N MET A 94 -5.97 -23.00 7.19
CA MET A 94 -6.04 -24.28 7.89
C MET A 94 -5.29 -24.16 9.21
N LEU A 95 -5.95 -24.52 10.30
CA LEU A 95 -5.35 -24.60 11.63
C LEU A 95 -5.04 -26.06 11.97
N ASN A 96 -3.79 -26.33 12.31
CA ASN A 96 -3.32 -27.63 12.77
C ASN A 96 -2.52 -27.48 14.07
N GLY A 97 -3.17 -27.75 15.20
CA GLY A 97 -2.60 -27.48 16.53
C GLY A 97 -2.35 -25.99 16.70
N LYS A 98 -1.07 -25.60 16.81
CA LYS A 98 -0.62 -24.21 16.95
C LYS A 98 -0.04 -23.61 15.68
N THR A 99 -0.20 -24.30 14.54
CA THR A 99 0.27 -23.84 13.24
C THR A 99 -0.92 -23.50 12.38
N GLN A 100 -0.92 -22.30 11.82
CA GLN A 100 -1.86 -21.86 10.79
C GLN A 100 -1.14 -21.83 9.45
N TYR A 101 -1.79 -22.39 8.44
CA TYR A 101 -1.40 -22.32 7.04
C TYR A 101 -2.44 -21.49 6.30
N SER A 102 -2.00 -20.52 5.52
CA SER A 102 -2.87 -19.66 4.71
C SER A 102 -2.43 -19.70 3.27
N VAL A 103 -3.35 -19.95 2.36
CA VAL A 103 -3.14 -19.89 0.91
C VAL A 103 -4.09 -18.85 0.36
N ASN A 104 -3.57 -17.92 -0.46
CA ASN A 104 -4.39 -16.91 -1.11
C ASN A 104 -4.07 -16.84 -2.59
N PHE A 105 -5.08 -16.53 -3.39
CA PHE A 105 -4.98 -16.18 -4.79
C PHE A 105 -5.68 -14.85 -5.03
N THR A 106 -5.05 -13.96 -5.78
CA THR A 106 -5.60 -12.64 -6.14
C THR A 106 -5.43 -12.43 -7.64
N ASN A 107 -6.48 -11.97 -8.28
CA ASN A 107 -6.47 -11.44 -9.64
C ASN A 107 -6.93 -9.99 -9.59
N SER A 108 -6.24 -9.11 -10.32
CA SER A 108 -6.59 -7.71 -10.52
C SER A 108 -6.54 -7.40 -12.00
N ASP A 109 -7.56 -6.76 -12.52
CA ASP A 109 -7.68 -6.42 -13.94
C ASP A 109 -8.00 -4.93 -14.12
N GLU A 110 -7.21 -4.32 -14.99
CA GLU A 110 -7.34 -2.95 -15.49
C GLU A 110 -7.30 -2.96 -17.03
N SER A 111 -7.58 -1.86 -17.67
CA SER A 111 -7.59 -1.79 -19.13
C SER A 111 -6.26 -2.14 -19.81
N ASP A 112 -5.15 -1.82 -19.13
CA ASP A 112 -3.79 -1.98 -19.63
C ASP A 112 -2.86 -2.76 -18.68
N TYR A 113 -3.41 -3.35 -17.60
CA TYR A 113 -2.66 -4.11 -16.62
C TYR A 113 -3.49 -5.25 -16.04
N THR A 114 -2.95 -6.45 -16.06
CA THR A 114 -3.53 -7.61 -15.37
C THR A 114 -2.51 -8.19 -14.41
N ALA A 115 -2.86 -8.30 -13.13
CA ALA A 115 -2.01 -8.90 -12.11
C ALA A 115 -2.62 -10.19 -11.56
N ASN A 116 -1.79 -11.20 -11.39
CA ASN A 116 -2.14 -12.43 -10.70
C ASN A 116 -1.12 -12.69 -9.59
N ALA A 117 -1.58 -13.08 -8.43
CA ALA A 117 -0.71 -13.41 -7.31
C ALA A 117 -1.19 -14.65 -6.57
N ALA A 118 -0.26 -15.48 -6.12
CA ALA A 118 -0.52 -16.58 -5.21
C ALA A 118 0.42 -16.47 -4.01
N SER A 119 -0.09 -16.72 -2.80
CA SER A 119 0.71 -16.71 -1.57
C SER A 119 0.47 -17.93 -0.70
N LEU A 120 1.53 -18.28 0.03
CA LEU A 120 1.52 -19.24 1.13
C LEU A 120 2.11 -18.57 2.37
N ASP A 121 1.37 -18.55 3.45
CA ASP A 121 1.84 -18.05 4.74
C ASP A 121 1.70 -19.16 5.80
N ILE A 122 2.71 -19.30 6.63
CA ILE A 122 2.76 -20.25 7.74
C ILE A 122 3.03 -19.44 9.01
N SER A 123 2.23 -19.65 10.04
CA SER A 123 2.35 -18.99 11.33
C SER A 123 2.31 -20.03 12.44
N GLN A 124 3.28 -19.98 13.36
CA GLN A 124 3.45 -20.94 14.45
C GLN A 124 3.51 -20.24 15.79
N ASP A 125 2.61 -20.62 16.71
CA ASP A 125 2.68 -20.19 18.10
C ASP A 125 3.64 -21.07 18.91
N LEU A 126 4.50 -20.41 19.67
CA LEU A 126 5.58 -20.99 20.47
C LEU A 126 5.50 -20.51 21.92
N PHE A 127 6.16 -21.25 22.83
CA PHE A 127 6.35 -20.86 24.24
C PHE A 127 5.06 -20.48 24.97
N GLY A 128 4.03 -21.33 24.86
CA GLY A 128 2.73 -21.09 25.53
C GLY A 128 1.97 -19.91 24.93
N ASP A 129 2.08 -19.73 23.60
CA ASP A 129 1.42 -18.70 22.81
C ASP A 129 1.92 -17.25 23.09
N LEU A 130 3.09 -17.14 23.76
CA LEU A 130 3.73 -15.85 24.03
C LEU A 130 4.58 -15.34 22.87
N THR A 131 4.89 -16.21 21.91
CA THR A 131 5.71 -15.88 20.74
C THR A 131 5.04 -16.48 19.50
N ASN A 132 4.92 -15.71 18.44
CA ASN A 132 4.49 -16.18 17.14
C ASN A 132 5.61 -15.96 16.13
N LEU A 133 5.92 -17.00 15.35
CA LEU A 133 6.84 -16.95 14.22
C LEU A 133 6.05 -17.17 12.96
N SER A 134 6.22 -16.32 11.97
CA SER A 134 5.56 -16.43 10.67
C SER A 134 6.55 -16.37 9.51
N PHE A 135 6.24 -17.12 8.48
CA PHE A 135 6.93 -17.10 7.21
C PHE A 135 5.89 -16.97 6.10
N GLY A 136 6.13 -16.09 5.14
CA GLY A 136 5.29 -15.88 3.97
C GLY A 136 6.09 -15.94 2.69
N PHE A 137 5.49 -16.53 1.67
CA PHE A 137 5.98 -16.53 0.31
C PHE A 137 4.84 -16.13 -0.62
N ALA A 138 5.12 -15.23 -1.58
CA ALA A 138 4.18 -14.92 -2.64
C ALA A 138 4.91 -14.83 -3.99
N ARG A 139 4.20 -15.19 -5.05
CA ARG A 139 4.59 -14.93 -6.43
C ARG A 139 3.47 -14.18 -7.13
N SER A 140 3.83 -13.12 -7.85
CA SER A 140 2.96 -12.42 -8.79
C SER A 140 3.53 -12.57 -10.19
N TRP A 141 2.64 -12.67 -11.18
CA TRP A 141 2.95 -12.66 -12.60
C TRP A 141 1.96 -11.75 -13.29
N ASP A 142 2.47 -10.65 -13.80
CA ASP A 142 1.67 -9.55 -14.27
C ASP A 142 1.91 -9.33 -15.78
N GLU A 143 0.89 -8.88 -16.48
CA GLU A 143 0.93 -8.46 -17.88
C GLU A 143 0.70 -6.95 -17.96
N VAL A 144 1.62 -6.26 -18.64
CA VAL A 144 1.57 -4.81 -18.90
C VAL A 144 1.25 -4.60 -20.37
N ARG A 145 0.15 -3.92 -20.64
CA ARG A 145 -0.30 -3.53 -21.97
C ARG A 145 -0.24 -2.01 -22.11
N LYS A 146 -0.51 -1.51 -23.32
CA LYS A 146 -0.58 -0.08 -23.60
C LYS A 146 -1.84 0.25 -24.36
N ASN A 147 -2.68 1.13 -23.81
CA ASN A 147 -3.88 1.59 -24.49
C ASN A 147 -3.53 2.29 -25.80
N GLY A 148 -4.15 1.83 -26.91
CA GLY A 148 -3.90 2.35 -28.25
C GLY A 148 -2.77 1.64 -29.02
N ASP A 149 -2.00 0.75 -28.38
CA ASP A 149 -0.99 -0.08 -28.99
C ASP A 149 -1.25 -1.56 -28.65
N ARG A 150 -1.80 -2.31 -29.61
CA ARG A 150 -2.18 -3.72 -29.42
C ARG A 150 -1.00 -4.68 -29.51
N GLU A 151 0.14 -4.23 -30.04
CA GLU A 151 1.34 -5.06 -30.17
C GLU A 151 2.21 -4.96 -28.91
N PHE A 152 1.98 -3.95 -28.06
CA PHE A 152 2.69 -3.79 -26.81
C PHE A 152 2.11 -4.73 -25.74
N SER A 153 2.88 -5.75 -25.37
CA SER A 153 2.60 -6.66 -24.25
C SER A 153 3.92 -7.07 -23.63
N GLU A 154 4.07 -6.74 -22.36
CA GLU A 154 5.25 -7.00 -21.55
C GLU A 154 4.86 -7.71 -20.25
N SER A 155 5.80 -8.36 -19.57
CA SER A 155 5.53 -9.10 -18.35
C SER A 155 6.38 -8.63 -17.18
N ILE A 156 5.86 -8.86 -15.98
CA ILE A 156 6.59 -8.65 -14.71
C ILE A 156 6.39 -9.91 -13.87
N ASP A 157 7.49 -10.49 -13.40
CA ASP A 157 7.50 -11.51 -12.36
C ASP A 157 7.97 -10.87 -11.05
N ARG A 158 7.26 -11.18 -9.94
CA ARG A 158 7.61 -10.71 -8.61
C ARG A 158 7.60 -11.86 -7.62
N TRP A 159 8.61 -11.93 -6.77
CA TRP A 159 8.68 -12.84 -5.63
C TRP A 159 8.79 -12.04 -4.34
N THR A 160 7.99 -12.41 -3.35
CA THR A 160 7.99 -11.78 -2.03
C THR A 160 8.26 -12.83 -0.96
N TYR A 161 9.22 -12.56 -0.09
CA TYR A 161 9.56 -13.37 1.07
C TYR A 161 9.36 -12.55 2.34
N ARG A 162 8.65 -13.10 3.31
CA ARG A 162 8.34 -12.43 4.56
C ARG A 162 8.72 -13.29 5.74
N LEU A 163 9.29 -12.67 6.77
CA LEU A 163 9.57 -13.26 8.07
C LEU A 163 8.99 -12.34 9.13
N GLY A 164 8.19 -12.89 10.03
CA GLY A 164 7.61 -12.17 11.16
C GLY A 164 7.92 -12.86 12.48
N LEU A 165 8.22 -12.08 13.50
CA LEU A 165 8.36 -12.52 14.87
C LEU A 165 7.60 -11.56 15.76
N SER A 166 6.62 -12.06 16.53
CA SER A 166 5.94 -11.25 17.53
C SER A 166 6.02 -11.92 18.90
N LYS A 167 6.12 -11.11 19.96
CA LYS A 167 6.31 -11.58 21.32
C LYS A 167 5.59 -10.73 22.35
N SER A 168 4.85 -11.38 23.23
CA SER A 168 4.39 -10.81 24.50
C SER A 168 5.56 -10.76 25.49
N VAL A 169 6.22 -9.61 25.59
CA VAL A 169 7.38 -9.43 26.47
C VAL A 169 6.95 -9.30 27.93
N MET A 170 5.83 -8.62 28.14
CA MET A 170 5.18 -8.42 29.45
C MET A 170 3.68 -8.48 29.26
N SER A 171 2.90 -8.61 30.34
CA SER A 171 1.44 -8.64 30.30
C SER A 171 0.79 -7.44 29.58
N ARG A 172 1.51 -6.33 29.42
CA ARG A 172 1.03 -5.11 28.78
C ARG A 172 1.88 -4.66 27.59
N LEU A 173 2.95 -5.39 27.25
CA LEU A 173 3.85 -5.02 26.15
C LEU A 173 3.99 -6.17 25.18
N MET A 174 3.56 -5.90 23.94
CA MET A 174 3.82 -6.74 22.78
C MET A 174 4.82 -6.05 21.87
N THR A 175 5.75 -6.81 21.32
CA THR A 175 6.74 -6.33 20.35
C THR A 175 6.71 -7.22 19.12
N GLY A 176 7.09 -6.68 17.99
CA GLY A 176 7.20 -7.40 16.74
C GLY A 176 8.40 -6.96 15.91
N PHE A 177 8.92 -7.89 15.14
CA PHE A 177 9.89 -7.66 14.09
C PHE A 177 9.37 -8.28 12.80
N ASN A 178 9.42 -7.53 11.70
CA ASN A 178 9.08 -8.02 10.37
C ASN A 178 10.25 -7.73 9.44
N PHE A 179 10.52 -8.68 8.56
CA PHE A 179 11.50 -8.56 7.50
C PHE A 179 10.87 -9.03 6.19
N GLU A 180 11.06 -8.25 5.13
CA GLU A 180 10.52 -8.54 3.80
C GLU A 180 11.59 -8.34 2.74
N VAL A 181 11.63 -9.24 1.77
CA VAL A 181 12.42 -9.09 0.53
C VAL A 181 11.48 -9.27 -0.65
N ILE A 182 11.56 -8.35 -1.60
CA ILE A 182 10.82 -8.38 -2.85
C ILE A 182 11.84 -8.36 -4.00
N THR A 183 11.68 -9.26 -4.97
CA THR A 183 12.44 -9.25 -6.22
C THR A 183 11.47 -9.09 -7.38
N ASP A 184 11.70 -8.10 -8.20
CA ASP A 184 10.95 -7.81 -9.42
C ASP A 184 11.86 -8.04 -10.64
N GLU A 185 11.33 -8.66 -11.69
CA GLU A 185 11.99 -8.88 -12.96
C GLU A 185 11.00 -8.67 -14.10
N GLY A 186 11.44 -7.99 -15.17
CA GLY A 186 10.64 -7.75 -16.36
C GLY A 186 10.50 -6.26 -16.70
N PHE A 187 9.36 -5.86 -17.25
CA PHE A 187 9.09 -4.49 -17.66
C PHE A 187 8.64 -3.64 -16.49
N LEU A 188 9.58 -3.03 -15.78
CA LEU A 188 9.30 -2.21 -14.58
C LEU A 188 8.97 -0.75 -14.89
N ASN A 189 9.02 -0.35 -16.15
CA ASN A 189 8.66 0.99 -16.62
C ASN A 189 7.14 1.21 -16.59
N ASN A 190 6.75 2.50 -16.58
CA ASN A 190 5.41 2.89 -16.99
C ASN A 190 5.45 3.25 -18.49
N PRO A 191 4.65 2.60 -19.38
CA PRO A 191 4.74 2.80 -20.84
C PRO A 191 4.27 4.19 -21.31
N TYR A 192 3.75 5.01 -20.40
CA TYR A 192 3.22 6.34 -20.72
C TYR A 192 4.07 7.48 -20.18
N ARG A 193 5.05 7.22 -19.30
CA ARG A 193 5.85 8.25 -18.65
C ARG A 193 7.04 8.67 -19.50
N SER A 194 7.45 9.92 -19.29
CA SER A 194 8.57 10.53 -20.01
C SER A 194 9.44 11.35 -19.06
N VAL A 195 10.72 11.34 -19.29
CA VAL A 195 11.67 12.29 -18.69
C VAL A 195 11.81 13.52 -19.58
N ARG A 196 12.17 14.66 -18.99
CA ARG A 196 12.57 15.87 -19.72
C ARG A 196 14.09 16.05 -19.74
N TYR A 197 14.58 16.61 -20.84
CA TYR A 197 15.99 16.95 -21.00
C TYR A 197 16.16 18.32 -21.62
N VAL A 198 17.29 18.99 -21.34
CA VAL A 198 17.60 20.29 -21.92
C VAL A 198 17.72 20.18 -23.43
N ASP A 199 16.94 20.99 -24.14
CA ASP A 199 16.93 21.08 -25.60
C ASP A 199 16.95 22.57 -26.02
N PRO A 200 18.14 23.12 -26.41
CA PRO A 200 18.26 24.52 -26.82
C PRO A 200 17.46 24.87 -28.09
N ASP A 201 17.13 23.88 -28.90
CA ASP A 201 16.37 24.08 -30.13
C ASP A 201 14.85 24.13 -29.89
N SER A 202 14.42 23.71 -28.71
CA SER A 202 13.00 23.79 -28.27
C SER A 202 12.68 25.18 -27.76
N ALA A 203 11.51 25.69 -28.13
CA ALA A 203 11.03 27.00 -27.63
C ALA A 203 10.78 26.98 -26.11
N ALA A 204 10.55 25.82 -25.51
CA ALA A 204 10.42 25.63 -24.06
C ALA A 204 11.76 25.46 -23.34
N GLY A 205 12.89 25.33 -24.07
CA GLY A 205 14.19 25.05 -23.52
C GLY A 205 14.40 23.58 -23.10
N PHE A 206 13.42 22.72 -23.27
CA PHE A 206 13.47 21.28 -22.99
C PHE A 206 12.60 20.49 -23.95
N ALA A 207 12.87 19.18 -24.04
CA ALA A 207 12.04 18.21 -24.76
C ALA A 207 11.86 16.94 -23.91
N PHE A 208 11.01 16.04 -24.37
CA PHE A 208 10.68 14.79 -23.67
C PHE A 208 11.20 13.57 -24.41
N GLN A 209 11.55 12.52 -23.66
CA GLN A 209 11.79 11.17 -24.16
C GLN A 209 11.17 10.14 -23.18
N PRO A 210 10.85 8.90 -23.62
CA PRO A 210 10.37 7.87 -22.72
C PRO A 210 11.32 7.59 -21.55
N GLU A 211 10.77 7.22 -20.40
CA GLU A 211 11.54 6.69 -19.27
C GLU A 211 12.17 5.34 -19.64
N VAL A 212 13.31 5.04 -19.02
CA VAL A 212 13.99 3.74 -19.17
C VAL A 212 14.47 3.29 -17.79
N TYR A 213 13.91 2.22 -17.28
CA TYR A 213 14.26 1.67 -15.96
C TYR A 213 15.10 0.39 -16.10
N PRO A 214 15.87 0.02 -15.06
CA PRO A 214 16.38 -1.34 -14.97
C PRO A 214 15.24 -2.36 -14.98
N ASN A 215 15.46 -3.49 -15.63
CA ASN A 215 14.46 -4.57 -15.70
C ASN A 215 14.47 -5.50 -14.48
N THR A 216 15.25 -5.17 -13.45
CA THR A 216 15.27 -5.88 -12.17
C THR A 216 15.29 -4.89 -11.01
N ARG A 217 14.65 -5.27 -9.92
CA ARG A 217 14.69 -4.55 -8.64
C ARG A 217 14.65 -5.55 -7.49
N THR A 218 15.54 -5.40 -6.53
CA THR A 218 15.46 -6.12 -5.26
C THR A 218 15.30 -5.13 -4.15
N SER A 219 14.23 -5.26 -3.36
CA SER A 219 13.89 -4.39 -2.26
C SER A 219 13.93 -5.18 -0.95
N SER A 220 14.39 -4.56 0.13
CA SER A 220 14.40 -5.12 1.47
C SER A 220 13.81 -4.14 2.46
N ALA A 221 13.00 -4.63 3.39
CA ALA A 221 12.45 -3.81 4.46
C ALA A 221 12.51 -4.54 5.80
N ALA A 222 12.86 -3.80 6.84
CA ALA A 222 12.84 -4.28 8.21
C ALA A 222 12.00 -3.33 9.07
N ALA A 223 11.07 -3.88 9.86
CA ALA A 223 10.20 -3.11 10.74
C ALA A 223 10.26 -3.65 12.18
N LEU A 224 10.34 -2.73 13.13
CA LEU A 224 10.21 -2.98 14.57
C LEU A 224 8.95 -2.29 15.07
N ASN A 225 8.08 -3.02 15.76
CA ASN A 225 6.87 -2.45 16.34
C ASN A 225 6.72 -2.82 17.81
N ALA A 226 6.00 -1.97 18.54
CA ALA A 226 5.64 -2.20 19.91
C ALA A 226 4.22 -1.68 20.20
N ARG A 227 3.49 -2.41 21.02
CA ARG A 227 2.17 -2.01 21.52
C ARG A 227 2.14 -2.14 23.03
N TYR A 228 1.80 -1.04 23.70
CA TYR A 228 1.70 -0.99 25.16
C TYR A 228 0.25 -0.68 25.60
N PHE A 229 -0.29 -1.56 26.44
CA PHE A 229 -1.63 -1.44 26.99
C PHE A 229 -1.61 -0.62 28.28
N LEU A 230 -2.30 0.51 28.24
CA LEU A 230 -2.42 1.45 29.33
C LEU A 230 -3.44 0.94 30.39
N PRO A 231 -3.31 1.36 31.67
CA PRO A 231 -4.18 0.89 32.74
C PRO A 231 -5.67 1.15 32.55
N TYR A 232 -6.02 2.20 31.78
CA TYR A 232 -7.40 2.63 31.54
C TYR A 232 -7.98 2.11 30.20
N ARG A 233 -7.60 0.90 29.81
CA ARG A 233 -8.07 0.19 28.61
C ARG A 233 -7.61 0.77 27.26
N ALA A 234 -6.83 1.83 27.25
CA ALA A 234 -6.26 2.37 26.02
C ALA A 234 -4.97 1.63 25.62
N ALA A 235 -4.51 1.85 24.41
CA ALA A 235 -3.23 1.35 23.92
C ALA A 235 -2.49 2.43 23.14
N VAL A 236 -1.17 2.45 23.28
CA VAL A 236 -0.27 3.16 22.38
C VAL A 236 0.47 2.15 21.55
N HIS A 237 0.75 2.47 20.30
CA HIS A 237 1.64 1.68 19.45
C HIS A 237 2.61 2.57 18.69
N GLY A 238 3.76 2.00 18.35
CA GLY A 238 4.73 2.64 17.50
C GLY A 238 5.37 1.62 16.60
N GLU A 239 5.76 2.05 15.41
CA GLU A 239 6.51 1.28 14.43
C GLU A 239 7.61 2.14 13.83
N TYR A 240 8.76 1.55 13.62
CA TYR A 240 9.82 2.08 12.76
C TYR A 240 10.12 1.05 11.67
N ARG A 241 10.11 1.50 10.41
CA ARG A 241 10.43 0.69 9.23
C ARG A 241 11.52 1.36 8.43
N TYR A 242 12.56 0.60 8.13
CA TYR A 242 13.60 0.96 7.18
C TYR A 242 13.42 0.14 5.90
N PHE A 243 13.59 0.79 4.75
CA PHE A 243 13.53 0.20 3.43
C PHE A 243 14.76 0.58 2.63
N THR A 244 15.26 -0.34 1.81
CA THR A 244 16.33 -0.09 0.84
C THR A 244 16.14 -0.97 -0.39
N ASP A 245 16.63 -0.53 -1.53
CA ASP A 245 16.58 -1.29 -2.77
C ASP A 245 17.81 -1.12 -3.68
N THR A 246 17.84 -1.92 -4.74
CA THR A 246 18.93 -1.91 -5.74
C THR A 246 18.83 -0.73 -6.71
N TRP A 247 17.83 0.11 -6.62
CA TRP A 247 17.70 1.35 -7.37
C TRP A 247 18.29 2.57 -6.64
N GLY A 248 18.81 2.35 -5.41
CA GLY A 248 19.42 3.37 -4.57
C GLY A 248 18.44 4.11 -3.66
N ILE A 249 17.18 3.66 -3.57
CA ILE A 249 16.21 4.25 -2.66
C ILE A 249 16.43 3.70 -1.26
N ASP A 250 16.61 4.61 -0.31
CA ASP A 250 16.54 4.37 1.12
C ASP A 250 15.35 5.13 1.69
N ALA A 251 14.54 4.47 2.53
CA ALA A 251 13.39 5.14 3.12
C ALA A 251 13.18 4.77 4.59
N ASN A 252 12.67 5.73 5.34
CA ASN A 252 12.33 5.60 6.75
C ASN A 252 10.86 5.89 6.96
N THR A 253 10.21 5.07 7.78
CA THR A 253 8.84 5.32 8.23
C THR A 253 8.79 5.24 9.74
N VAL A 254 8.18 6.24 10.38
CA VAL A 254 7.82 6.22 11.80
C VAL A 254 6.32 6.37 11.92
N GLU A 255 5.67 5.46 12.60
CA GLU A 255 4.24 5.54 12.91
C GLU A 255 4.01 5.47 14.42
N LEU A 256 3.13 6.33 14.92
CA LEU A 256 2.68 6.38 16.30
C LEU A 256 1.17 6.38 16.33
N GLY A 257 0.59 5.56 17.18
CA GLY A 257 -0.86 5.49 17.29
C GLY A 257 -1.34 5.36 18.73
N TYR A 258 -2.56 5.86 18.94
CA TYR A 258 -3.29 5.79 20.21
C TYR A 258 -4.70 5.28 19.96
N THR A 259 -5.09 4.24 20.68
CA THR A 259 -6.44 3.66 20.60
C THR A 259 -7.10 3.78 21.97
N HIS A 260 -8.32 4.34 22.02
CA HIS A 260 -9.06 4.57 23.26
C HIS A 260 -10.50 4.03 23.15
N PRO A 261 -10.81 2.89 23.80
CA PRO A 261 -12.19 2.46 24.00
C PRO A 261 -12.90 3.35 25.00
N TRP A 262 -13.99 3.99 24.56
CA TRP A 262 -14.82 4.84 25.41
C TRP A 262 -16.20 4.23 25.64
N GLY A 263 -16.53 4.01 26.90
CA GLY A 263 -17.73 3.28 27.30
C GLY A 263 -17.66 1.82 26.83
N LYS A 264 -18.78 1.33 26.27
CA LYS A 264 -18.91 -0.05 25.78
C LYS A 264 -18.99 -0.15 24.26
N GLN A 265 -19.25 0.96 23.58
CA GLN A 265 -19.62 0.98 22.16
C GLN A 265 -18.65 1.75 21.27
N TRP A 266 -17.89 2.69 21.82
CA TRP A 266 -17.00 3.53 21.03
C TRP A 266 -15.55 3.11 21.17
N ILE A 267 -14.82 3.18 20.04
CA ILE A 267 -13.36 3.10 20.00
C ILE A 267 -12.89 4.28 19.14
N PHE A 268 -12.02 5.11 19.70
CA PHE A 268 -11.39 6.21 19.01
C PHE A 268 -9.93 5.89 18.74
N GLU A 269 -9.45 6.32 17.58
CA GLU A 269 -8.09 6.12 17.14
C GLU A 269 -7.47 7.44 16.67
N LEU A 270 -6.21 7.64 17.00
CA LEU A 270 -5.37 8.73 16.51
C LEU A 270 -4.08 8.13 16.00
N THR A 271 -3.67 8.50 14.79
CA THR A 271 -2.44 8.00 14.18
C THR A 271 -1.65 9.17 13.60
N TYR A 272 -0.34 9.14 13.79
CA TYR A 272 0.61 10.02 13.12
C TYR A 272 1.63 9.17 12.42
N ARG A 273 1.96 9.51 11.15
CA ARG A 273 2.99 8.85 10.36
C ARG A 273 3.90 9.90 9.73
N TRP A 274 5.18 9.66 9.84
CA TRP A 274 6.23 10.35 9.10
C TRP A 274 6.91 9.37 8.16
N TYR A 275 7.21 9.82 6.95
CA TYR A 275 7.90 9.07 5.92
C TYR A 275 8.90 9.98 5.23
N ASP A 276 10.06 9.44 4.86
CA ASP A 276 11.14 10.11 4.16
C ASP A 276 11.81 9.10 3.24
N GLN A 277 12.19 9.52 2.03
CA GLN A 277 12.97 8.69 1.09
C GLN A 277 13.98 9.52 0.31
N SER A 278 15.10 8.85 -0.10
CA SER A 278 16.03 9.33 -1.11
C SER A 278 15.52 9.05 -2.52
N ALA A 279 16.09 9.74 -3.51
CA ALA A 279 15.82 9.46 -4.92
C ALA A 279 16.49 8.15 -5.39
N ALA A 280 15.95 7.58 -6.47
CA ALA A 280 16.63 6.52 -7.20
C ALA A 280 17.89 7.05 -7.92
N ASP A 281 18.91 6.22 -8.08
CA ASP A 281 20.21 6.57 -8.71
C ASP A 281 20.08 7.11 -10.15
N PHE A 282 19.02 6.73 -10.84
CA PHE A 282 18.73 7.11 -12.23
C PHE A 282 17.61 8.16 -12.36
N TYR A 283 17.18 8.74 -11.24
CA TYR A 283 16.22 9.81 -11.21
C TYR A 283 16.87 11.17 -11.51
N ALA A 284 16.20 12.01 -12.29
CA ALA A 284 16.45 13.45 -12.36
C ALA A 284 15.19 14.19 -12.82
N ASP A 285 14.93 15.37 -12.24
CA ASP A 285 13.82 16.22 -12.68
C ASP A 285 14.06 16.80 -14.09
N LEU A 286 15.31 17.15 -14.44
CA LEU A 286 15.72 17.62 -15.76
C LEU A 286 17.09 17.05 -16.13
N PHE A 287 17.16 16.25 -17.18
CA PHE A 287 18.42 15.70 -17.69
C PHE A 287 19.19 16.74 -18.53
N PRO A 288 20.55 16.75 -18.52
CA PRO A 288 21.34 17.73 -19.23
C PRO A 288 21.27 17.61 -20.77
N ARG A 289 20.85 16.46 -21.28
CA ARG A 289 20.71 16.17 -22.71
C ARG A 289 19.87 14.91 -22.90
N ARG A 290 19.43 14.68 -24.12
CA ARG A 290 18.82 13.39 -24.53
C ARG A 290 19.80 12.23 -24.29
N ASP A 291 19.28 11.08 -23.85
CA ASP A 291 20.04 9.85 -23.57
C ASP A 291 21.27 10.12 -22.68
N ALA A 292 21.09 10.91 -21.63
CA ALA A 292 22.15 11.35 -20.73
C ALA A 292 22.81 10.18 -19.98
N GLN A 293 22.05 9.13 -19.73
CA GLN A 293 22.50 7.90 -19.05
C GLN A 293 21.67 6.70 -19.52
N ASN A 294 22.06 5.47 -19.11
CA ASN A 294 21.42 4.24 -19.58
C ASN A 294 19.98 4.08 -19.05
N PHE A 295 19.73 4.51 -17.82
CA PHE A 295 18.41 4.49 -17.19
C PHE A 295 18.02 5.92 -16.83
N LEU A 296 16.76 6.25 -17.00
CA LEU A 296 16.22 7.59 -16.89
C LEU A 296 14.83 7.56 -16.28
N ALA A 297 14.64 8.24 -15.17
CA ALA A 297 13.34 8.39 -14.53
C ALA A 297 13.08 9.85 -14.14
N ARG A 298 11.83 10.29 -14.27
CA ARG A 298 11.30 11.53 -13.69
C ARG A 298 10.01 11.23 -12.91
N ASP A 299 9.78 9.99 -12.55
CA ASP A 299 8.66 9.64 -11.69
C ASP A 299 8.85 10.27 -10.31
N LYS A 300 7.87 11.08 -9.86
CA LYS A 300 7.90 11.68 -8.53
C LYS A 300 7.98 10.66 -7.40
N GLU A 301 7.52 9.43 -7.63
CA GLU A 301 7.61 8.34 -6.66
C GLU A 301 9.04 7.78 -6.50
N LEU A 302 9.93 8.09 -7.45
CA LEU A 302 11.37 7.77 -7.42
C LEU A 302 12.24 8.95 -6.99
N SER A 303 11.64 10.08 -6.64
CA SER A 303 12.31 11.30 -6.21
C SER A 303 12.56 11.32 -4.70
N THR A 304 13.29 12.31 -4.23
CA THR A 304 13.43 12.62 -2.80
C THR A 304 12.22 13.36 -2.31
N PHE A 305 11.56 12.84 -1.29
CA PHE A 305 10.43 13.52 -0.64
C PHE A 305 10.19 13.08 0.79
N THR A 306 9.51 13.93 1.52
CA THR A 306 9.00 13.67 2.87
C THR A 306 7.49 13.72 2.88
N SER A 307 6.85 12.88 3.69
CA SER A 307 5.42 12.99 3.91
C SER A 307 5.03 12.86 5.38
N HIS A 308 3.97 13.57 5.75
CA HIS A 308 3.34 13.50 7.07
C HIS A 308 1.88 13.09 6.91
N MET A 309 1.39 12.25 7.82
CA MET A 309 -0.02 11.89 7.88
C MET A 309 -0.52 12.03 9.32
N VAL A 310 -1.70 12.62 9.45
CA VAL A 310 -2.49 12.59 10.69
C VAL A 310 -3.81 11.91 10.38
N GLY A 311 -4.11 10.85 11.12
CA GLY A 311 -5.31 10.05 10.98
C GLY A 311 -6.16 10.06 12.24
N VAL A 312 -7.48 10.13 12.07
CA VAL A 312 -8.46 9.94 13.14
C VAL A 312 -9.46 8.87 12.77
N GLY A 313 -9.84 8.06 13.73
CA GLY A 313 -10.80 6.97 13.55
C GLY A 313 -11.84 6.93 14.67
N ALA A 314 -13.04 6.50 14.31
CA ALA A 314 -14.11 6.20 15.28
C ALA A 314 -14.83 4.94 14.84
N THR A 315 -14.91 3.96 15.74
CA THR A 315 -15.70 2.75 15.57
C THR A 315 -16.85 2.75 16.58
N TYR A 316 -18.05 2.47 16.10
CA TYR A 316 -19.24 2.29 16.92
C TYR A 316 -19.73 0.87 16.82
N GLU A 317 -19.76 0.14 17.95
CA GLU A 317 -20.39 -1.17 18.06
C GLU A 317 -21.89 -0.99 18.15
N LEU A 318 -22.61 -1.53 17.16
CA LEU A 318 -24.07 -1.43 17.09
C LEU A 318 -24.71 -2.29 18.19
N PRO A 319 -25.87 -1.88 18.73
CA PRO A 319 -26.67 -2.76 19.57
C PRO A 319 -27.02 -4.08 18.86
N PRO A 320 -27.29 -5.17 19.59
CA PRO A 320 -27.69 -6.41 18.96
C PRO A 320 -28.85 -6.19 17.98
N LEU A 321 -28.69 -6.66 16.76
CA LEU A 321 -29.72 -6.60 15.73
C LEU A 321 -30.76 -7.67 16.02
N ALA A 322 -32.00 -7.46 15.55
CA ALA A 322 -33.10 -8.44 15.69
C ALA A 322 -32.89 -9.71 14.83
N TRP A 323 -31.73 -9.84 14.18
CA TRP A 323 -31.36 -10.97 13.34
C TRP A 323 -30.48 -11.94 14.13
N ASP A 324 -31.02 -13.08 14.52
CA ASP A 324 -30.34 -14.08 15.35
C ASP A 324 -29.02 -14.61 14.78
N PHE A 325 -28.82 -14.48 13.46
CA PHE A 325 -27.59 -14.92 12.81
C PHE A 325 -26.43 -13.91 12.89
N ILE A 326 -26.69 -12.62 13.20
CA ILE A 326 -25.64 -11.58 13.40
C ILE A 326 -25.40 -11.45 14.91
N LYS A 327 -24.25 -11.92 15.35
CA LYS A 327 -23.82 -11.88 16.76
C LYS A 327 -23.35 -10.49 17.19
N ARG A 328 -22.69 -9.77 16.30
CA ARG A 328 -22.11 -8.45 16.54
C ARG A 328 -22.03 -7.69 15.23
N SER A 329 -22.14 -6.37 15.28
CA SER A 329 -21.92 -5.51 14.12
C SER A 329 -21.32 -4.18 14.55
N SER A 330 -20.58 -3.54 13.64
CA SER A 330 -19.97 -2.25 13.87
C SER A 330 -19.97 -1.40 12.62
N VAL A 331 -19.91 -0.08 12.82
CA VAL A 331 -19.62 0.91 11.79
C VAL A 331 -18.36 1.64 12.21
N SER A 332 -17.40 1.75 11.30
CA SER A 332 -16.13 2.45 11.54
C SER A 332 -15.91 3.51 10.45
N PHE A 333 -15.51 4.69 10.88
CA PHE A 333 -15.14 5.79 10.00
C PHE A 333 -13.70 6.19 10.31
N PHE A 334 -12.88 6.36 9.26
CA PHE A 334 -11.51 6.83 9.35
C PHE A 334 -11.30 7.97 8.36
N TYR A 335 -10.53 8.95 8.78
CA TYR A 335 -10.07 10.06 7.95
C TYR A 335 -8.59 10.26 8.17
N ASP A 336 -7.81 10.27 7.08
CA ASP A 336 -6.38 10.55 7.10
C ASP A 336 -6.08 11.74 6.19
N ARG A 337 -5.32 12.70 6.71
CA ARG A 337 -4.80 13.84 5.97
C ARG A 337 -3.30 13.66 5.78
N PHE A 338 -2.86 13.69 4.52
CA PHE A 338 -1.46 13.64 4.12
C PHE A 338 -0.98 14.99 3.63
N ARG A 339 0.29 15.26 3.86
CA ARG A 339 1.08 16.31 3.23
C ARG A 339 2.31 15.68 2.62
N PHE A 340 2.58 15.98 1.33
CA PHE A 340 3.76 15.55 0.59
C PHE A 340 4.57 16.77 0.19
N ASP A 341 5.85 16.78 0.51
CA ASP A 341 6.79 17.85 0.18
C ASP A 341 7.99 17.19 -0.54
N TYR A 342 8.25 17.63 -1.79
CA TYR A 342 9.31 17.09 -2.65
C TYR A 342 10.54 17.97 -2.59
N ASP A 343 11.73 17.37 -2.55
CA ASP A 343 12.98 18.10 -2.45
C ASP A 343 13.69 18.28 -3.81
N ASP A 344 13.35 17.46 -4.80
CA ASP A 344 14.00 17.45 -6.11
C ASP A 344 13.04 17.27 -7.31
N PHE A 345 11.74 17.11 -7.09
CA PHE A 345 10.70 17.10 -8.14
C PHE A 345 10.04 18.48 -8.24
N ARG A 346 9.96 19.04 -9.47
CA ARG A 346 9.49 20.40 -9.71
C ARG A 346 8.16 20.44 -10.45
N ASP A 347 7.37 21.48 -10.15
CA ASP A 347 6.12 21.77 -10.82
C ASP A 347 6.36 22.52 -12.14
N ILE A 348 6.46 21.80 -13.24
CA ILE A 348 6.66 22.40 -14.57
C ILE A 348 5.43 23.18 -15.06
N THR A 349 4.26 22.99 -14.46
CA THR A 349 3.04 23.74 -14.81
C THR A 349 3.07 25.17 -14.29
N ALA A 350 3.91 25.46 -13.29
CA ALA A 350 4.12 26.79 -12.76
C ALA A 350 4.92 27.69 -13.76
N GLY A 351 5.56 27.07 -14.76
CA GLY A 351 6.41 27.79 -15.72
C GLY A 351 7.67 28.34 -15.09
N GLY A 352 8.52 28.96 -15.89
CA GLY A 352 9.80 29.55 -15.48
C GLY A 352 10.96 29.03 -16.29
N VAL A 353 12.18 29.16 -15.74
CA VAL A 353 13.41 28.61 -16.34
C VAL A 353 13.43 27.11 -16.08
N PRO A 354 13.62 26.25 -17.11
CA PRO A 354 13.71 24.81 -16.92
C PRO A 354 14.75 24.41 -15.87
N GLY A 355 14.33 23.64 -14.85
CA GLY A 355 15.17 23.24 -13.73
C GLY A 355 15.19 24.21 -12.55
N GLU A 356 14.52 25.38 -12.65
CA GLU A 356 14.38 26.37 -11.58
C GLU A 356 12.91 26.58 -11.15
N GLU A 357 11.98 25.76 -11.68
CA GLU A 357 10.57 25.82 -11.30
C GLU A 357 10.39 25.52 -9.80
N PRO A 358 9.31 25.99 -9.15
CA PRO A 358 9.03 25.67 -7.74
C PRO A 358 9.04 24.17 -7.49
N LEU A 359 9.51 23.76 -6.31
CA LEU A 359 9.37 22.37 -5.85
C LEU A 359 7.89 22.02 -5.72
N TYR A 360 7.56 20.80 -6.11
CA TYR A 360 6.20 20.29 -6.03
C TYR A 360 5.84 19.87 -4.61
N GLY A 361 4.60 19.98 -4.26
CA GLY A 361 4.03 19.49 -3.03
C GLY A 361 2.52 19.46 -3.14
N PHE A 362 1.88 18.57 -2.42
CA PHE A 362 0.43 18.47 -2.40
C PHE A 362 -0.07 17.86 -1.09
N ASP A 363 -1.34 18.11 -0.84
CA ASP A 363 -2.08 17.45 0.23
C ASP A 363 -2.98 16.36 -0.34
N ALA A 364 -3.27 15.32 0.46
CA ALA A 364 -4.24 14.31 0.12
C ALA A 364 -5.12 13.92 1.31
N ASP A 365 -6.35 13.57 1.01
CA ASP A 365 -7.36 13.15 1.96
C ASP A 365 -7.79 11.71 1.67
N VAL A 366 -7.89 10.88 2.71
CA VAL A 366 -8.39 9.51 2.61
C VAL A 366 -9.56 9.32 3.57
N PHE A 367 -10.70 8.93 3.03
CA PHE A 367 -11.89 8.56 3.78
C PHE A 367 -12.14 7.06 3.66
N ARG A 368 -12.44 6.40 4.79
CA ARG A 368 -12.77 4.98 4.82
C ARG A 368 -13.98 4.77 5.72
N LEU A 369 -15.01 4.13 5.17
CA LEU A 369 -16.22 3.73 5.90
C LEU A 369 -16.34 2.21 5.85
N PHE A 370 -16.35 1.58 7.01
CA PHE A 370 -16.55 0.14 7.15
C PHE A 370 -17.89 -0.15 7.82
N VAL A 371 -18.57 -1.16 7.33
CA VAL A 371 -19.67 -1.83 8.02
C VAL A 371 -19.29 -3.29 8.15
N SER A 372 -19.21 -3.78 9.39
CA SER A 372 -18.82 -5.16 9.70
C SER A 372 -19.92 -5.90 10.43
N GLY A 373 -20.13 -7.15 10.06
CA GLY A 373 -21.06 -8.07 10.72
C GLY A 373 -20.42 -9.42 11.01
N TRP A 374 -20.51 -9.90 12.23
CA TRP A 374 -20.04 -11.23 12.67
C TRP A 374 -21.24 -12.17 12.84
N PHE A 375 -21.15 -13.40 12.33
CA PHE A 375 -22.26 -14.34 12.25
C PHE A 375 -21.87 -15.79 12.58
#